data_4af929f8b427ef8b62e77bbc01f8175f
#
_entry.id   4af929f8b427ef8b62e77bbc01f8175f
#
_cell.length_a   1.000
_cell.length_b   1.000
_cell.length_c   1.000
_cell.angle_alpha   90.00
_cell.angle_beta   90.00
_cell.angle_gamma   90.00
#
_symmetry.space_group_name_H-M   'P 1'
#
loop_
_entity.id
_entity.type
_entity.pdbx_description
1 polymer ?
#
loop_
_entity_poly.entity_id
_entity_poly.type
_entity_poly.pdbx_seq_one_letter_code
_entity_poly.pdbx_strand_id
1 'polypeptide(L)'
;MAIIGIDSLDPHLIVKHRERLPNLSQLIDESPTFIARSVWPVDTIPAWVSIYTGLRPSNHGLLYVYDVFDQGLSDLAKLDVTPIKGRTFWDYASQAGCRTVIIAPTLMYPAWKLNGIMVSKSPFETRVDWLSTSRAVSVYPEAIKDQYAIPNELLDLWGGFPGTKRLKEWATLGNTALETEKDLGLKLFKGEEWDVFFIFFSVLDLIQHRLWRFFDENDPTYPGKNSCSDIITDYYVSFDALIGEFMRARPQATFIVMSDHGHHMRPTKTINVNEYLRRHGFLVQQGKNTRLRDELRRLTLEAANKLNIEPTLIKLLARSKKMTQVGKSVYSSSGSIDREKSTAFLSTFAGIKSYSHGGIEINRELVSDIERSKITRELRKLFLELKTPQGDNAVACFKQREELQHGDHSEEIYPDLLFELESDFGVGWDLHSDLFGKAYDHNVASGGHFKVATFLITGTTKEAARNEISIVDTAPTILDLLGLNWREFRFDGRSIFR
;
A
#
# COMPACT_ATOMS: atom_id res chain seq x y z
N MET A 1 9.86 -12.30 -21.52
CA MET A 1 8.74 -11.49 -20.97
C MET A 1 9.30 -10.42 -20.05
N ALA A 2 8.89 -9.16 -20.22
CA ALA A 2 9.30 -8.02 -19.42
C ALA A 2 8.11 -7.54 -18.55
N ILE A 3 8.35 -7.34 -17.27
CA ILE A 3 7.33 -6.98 -16.28
C ILE A 3 7.77 -5.69 -15.59
N ILE A 4 6.99 -4.63 -15.72
CA ILE A 4 7.22 -3.32 -15.12
C ILE A 4 6.15 -3.11 -14.05
N GLY A 5 6.56 -3.20 -12.80
CA GLY A 5 5.71 -2.93 -11.63
C GLY A 5 5.87 -1.49 -11.19
N ILE A 6 4.77 -0.74 -11.15
CA ILE A 6 4.74 0.66 -10.72
C ILE A 6 3.73 0.78 -9.59
N ASP A 7 4.23 1.08 -8.40
CA ASP A 7 3.40 1.24 -7.20
C ASP A 7 2.34 2.32 -7.42
N SER A 8 1.08 1.97 -7.21
CA SER A 8 -0.04 2.93 -7.25
C SER A 8 -0.30 3.59 -8.62
N LEU A 9 0.04 2.92 -9.74
CA LEU A 9 -0.27 3.41 -11.09
C LEU A 9 -1.80 3.33 -11.32
N ASP A 10 -2.48 4.45 -11.15
CA ASP A 10 -3.95 4.51 -11.17
C ASP A 10 -4.52 4.51 -12.60
N PRO A 11 -5.43 3.57 -12.94
CA PRO A 11 -5.99 3.48 -14.28
C PRO A 11 -6.87 4.67 -14.67
N HIS A 12 -7.53 5.34 -13.70
CA HIS A 12 -8.36 6.50 -14.00
C HIS A 12 -7.51 7.70 -14.38
N LEU A 13 -6.34 7.88 -13.74
CA LEU A 13 -5.40 8.94 -14.11
C LEU A 13 -4.74 8.67 -15.46
N ILE A 14 -4.47 7.41 -15.81
CA ILE A 14 -4.01 7.07 -17.16
C ILE A 14 -5.05 7.50 -18.20
N VAL A 15 -6.33 7.15 -18.01
CA VAL A 15 -7.41 7.54 -18.91
C VAL A 15 -7.58 9.06 -18.95
N LYS A 16 -7.56 9.73 -17.81
CA LYS A 16 -7.69 11.20 -17.70
C LYS A 16 -6.61 11.94 -18.48
N HIS A 17 -5.39 11.43 -18.50
CA HIS A 17 -4.23 12.07 -19.13
C HIS A 17 -3.77 11.37 -20.41
N ARG A 18 -4.63 10.55 -21.02
CA ARG A 18 -4.31 9.68 -22.14
C ARG A 18 -3.58 10.38 -23.30
N GLU A 19 -3.95 11.62 -23.62
CA GLU A 19 -3.31 12.40 -24.68
C GLU A 19 -1.83 12.70 -24.44
N ARG A 20 -1.41 12.72 -23.16
CA ARG A 20 -0.02 12.93 -22.75
C ARG A 20 0.77 11.64 -22.54
N LEU A 21 0.13 10.47 -22.66
CA LEU A 21 0.65 9.15 -22.33
C LEU A 21 0.59 8.21 -23.53
N PRO A 22 1.34 8.47 -24.62
CA PRO A 22 1.21 7.73 -25.87
C PRO A 22 1.56 6.24 -25.74
N ASN A 23 2.57 5.87 -24.95
CA ASN A 23 2.98 4.47 -24.79
C ASN A 23 1.96 3.68 -23.95
N LEU A 24 1.48 4.23 -22.84
CA LEU A 24 0.41 3.63 -22.04
C LEU A 24 -0.91 3.55 -22.84
N SER A 25 -1.20 4.56 -23.67
CA SER A 25 -2.36 4.55 -24.57
C SER A 25 -2.30 3.41 -25.57
N GLN A 26 -1.15 3.19 -26.19
CA GLN A 26 -0.92 2.06 -27.09
C GLN A 26 -1.10 0.72 -26.34
N LEU A 27 -0.52 0.61 -25.14
CA LEU A 27 -0.64 -0.60 -24.31
C LEU A 27 -2.09 -0.92 -23.98
N ILE A 28 -2.93 0.08 -23.65
CA ILE A 28 -4.36 -0.10 -23.38
C ILE A 28 -5.08 -0.62 -24.62
N ASP A 29 -4.78 -0.07 -25.81
CA ASP A 29 -5.45 -0.46 -27.04
C ASP A 29 -5.06 -1.88 -27.51
N GLU A 30 -3.87 -2.35 -27.16
CA GLU A 30 -3.35 -3.67 -27.52
C GLU A 30 -3.63 -4.75 -26.44
N SER A 31 -3.89 -4.35 -25.21
CA SER A 31 -4.01 -5.28 -24.07
C SER A 31 -5.40 -5.94 -24.02
N PRO A 32 -5.48 -7.28 -23.77
CA PRO A 32 -6.75 -7.94 -23.52
C PRO A 32 -7.35 -7.57 -22.14
N THR A 33 -6.63 -6.81 -21.33
CA THR A 33 -7.00 -6.40 -19.97
C THR A 33 -6.51 -4.98 -19.70
N PHE A 34 -7.15 -4.29 -18.76
CA PHE A 34 -6.69 -2.96 -18.35
C PHE A 34 -6.60 -2.81 -16.84
N ILE A 35 -7.54 -3.39 -16.11
CA ILE A 35 -7.67 -3.24 -14.67
C ILE A 35 -7.67 -4.58 -13.96
N ALA A 36 -7.15 -4.58 -12.73
CA ALA A 36 -7.28 -5.69 -11.79
C ALA A 36 -7.79 -5.17 -10.44
N ARG A 37 -8.39 -6.04 -9.64
CA ARG A 37 -8.80 -5.75 -8.28
C ARG A 37 -7.67 -6.08 -7.33
N SER A 38 -7.28 -5.12 -6.49
CA SER A 38 -6.31 -5.32 -5.41
C SER A 38 -6.85 -6.25 -4.33
N VAL A 39 -5.96 -6.73 -3.46
CA VAL A 39 -6.33 -7.49 -2.25
C VAL A 39 -6.88 -6.56 -1.18
N TRP A 40 -7.49 -7.15 -0.14
CA TRP A 40 -7.98 -6.42 1.01
C TRP A 40 -7.18 -6.84 2.27
N PRO A 41 -6.73 -5.90 3.10
CA PRO A 41 -6.79 -4.44 2.93
C PRO A 41 -5.93 -3.97 1.76
N VAL A 42 -6.32 -2.84 1.17
CA VAL A 42 -5.57 -2.24 0.07
C VAL A 42 -4.37 -1.51 0.63
N ASP A 43 -3.21 -2.15 0.59
CA ASP A 43 -1.93 -1.55 1.00
C ASP A 43 -0.79 -2.20 0.21
N THR A 44 0.29 -1.47 0.00
CA THR A 44 1.44 -1.84 -0.83
C THR A 44 2.01 -3.22 -0.47
N ILE A 45 2.25 -3.48 0.82
CA ILE A 45 2.93 -4.70 1.26
C ILE A 45 2.10 -5.95 0.98
N PRO A 46 0.86 -6.10 1.47
CA PRO A 46 0.06 -7.28 1.18
C PRO A 46 -0.21 -7.45 -0.31
N ALA A 47 -0.35 -6.34 -1.06
CA ALA A 47 -0.68 -6.39 -2.47
C ALA A 47 0.51 -6.87 -3.32
N TRP A 48 1.72 -6.32 -3.14
CA TRP A 48 2.90 -6.79 -3.88
C TRP A 48 3.26 -8.23 -3.55
N VAL A 49 3.18 -8.63 -2.28
CA VAL A 49 3.40 -10.03 -1.91
C VAL A 49 2.37 -10.94 -2.59
N SER A 50 1.12 -10.52 -2.68
CA SER A 50 0.08 -11.26 -3.41
C SER A 50 0.38 -11.35 -4.92
N ILE A 51 0.88 -10.28 -5.53
CA ILE A 51 1.35 -10.28 -6.93
C ILE A 51 2.48 -11.29 -7.13
N TYR A 52 3.47 -11.28 -6.24
CA TYR A 52 4.64 -12.16 -6.37
C TYR A 52 4.33 -13.63 -6.18
N THR A 53 3.46 -13.94 -5.24
CA THR A 53 3.19 -15.32 -4.81
C THR A 53 1.91 -15.93 -5.40
N GLY A 54 1.01 -15.10 -5.96
CA GLY A 54 -0.34 -15.55 -6.36
C GLY A 54 -1.21 -15.99 -5.19
N LEU A 55 -0.83 -15.62 -3.94
CA LEU A 55 -1.54 -15.94 -2.71
C LEU A 55 -2.21 -14.68 -2.14
N ARG A 56 -3.31 -14.86 -1.43
CA ARG A 56 -3.94 -13.80 -0.64
C ARG A 56 -3.21 -13.55 0.66
N PRO A 57 -3.40 -12.40 1.31
CA PRO A 57 -2.81 -12.10 2.61
C PRO A 57 -3.07 -13.20 3.64
N SER A 58 -4.26 -13.81 3.67
CA SER A 58 -4.61 -14.94 4.53
C SER A 58 -3.77 -16.20 4.32
N ASN A 59 -3.14 -16.36 3.14
CA ASN A 59 -2.31 -17.52 2.80
C ASN A 59 -0.81 -17.23 2.80
N HIS A 60 -0.38 -15.99 2.51
CA HIS A 60 1.04 -15.65 2.61
C HIS A 60 1.43 -15.07 3.98
N GLY A 61 0.47 -14.67 4.83
CA GLY A 61 0.70 -14.24 6.21
C GLY A 61 1.33 -12.87 6.40
N LEU A 62 1.62 -12.13 5.33
CA LEU A 62 2.23 -10.80 5.42
C LEU A 62 1.16 -9.73 5.25
N LEU A 63 0.76 -9.17 6.39
CA LEU A 63 -0.14 -8.05 6.48
C LEU A 63 0.53 -6.97 7.30
N TYR A 64 1.19 -6.04 6.65
CA TYR A 64 1.74 -4.87 7.29
C TYR A 64 1.14 -3.63 6.68
N VAL A 65 0.45 -2.85 7.50
CA VAL A 65 -0.06 -1.54 7.13
C VAL A 65 0.89 -0.51 7.71
N TYR A 66 1.65 0.14 6.85
CA TYR A 66 2.62 1.16 7.26
C TYR A 66 1.91 2.34 7.93
N ASP A 67 2.33 2.65 9.15
CA ASP A 67 1.85 3.82 9.88
C ASP A 67 2.83 4.99 9.70
N VAL A 68 2.32 6.23 9.57
CA VAL A 68 3.15 7.45 9.46
C VAL A 68 4.11 7.65 10.63
N PHE A 69 3.87 6.97 11.76
CA PHE A 69 4.75 6.97 12.93
C PHE A 69 5.64 5.74 13.03
N ASP A 70 5.46 4.74 12.18
CA ASP A 70 6.36 3.59 12.07
C ASP A 70 7.56 3.99 11.22
N GLN A 71 8.28 5.01 11.65
CA GLN A 71 9.53 5.39 11.01
C GLN A 71 10.59 4.34 11.35
N GLY A 72 10.71 3.43 10.45
CA GLY A 72 11.87 2.59 10.32
C GLY A 72 12.02 1.51 11.39
N LEU A 73 12.72 0.52 10.98
CA LEU A 73 13.60 -0.38 11.72
C LEU A 73 12.96 -1.36 12.72
N SER A 74 12.01 -0.98 13.58
CA SER A 74 11.64 -1.93 14.64
C SER A 74 10.49 -2.87 14.26
N ASP A 75 9.57 -2.44 13.43
CA ASP A 75 8.40 -3.25 13.06
C ASP A 75 8.54 -3.85 11.67
N LEU A 76 9.15 -3.15 10.71
CA LEU A 76 9.60 -3.75 9.45
C LEU A 76 10.67 -4.86 9.68
N ALA A 77 11.51 -4.72 10.72
CA ALA A 77 12.46 -5.77 11.11
C ALA A 77 11.78 -7.07 11.57
N LYS A 78 10.49 -7.02 11.90
CA LYS A 78 9.67 -8.19 12.22
C LYS A 78 9.02 -8.83 10.98
N LEU A 79 9.08 -8.17 9.83
CA LEU A 79 8.62 -8.74 8.57
C LEU A 79 9.59 -9.82 8.12
N ASP A 80 9.29 -11.04 8.50
CA ASP A 80 10.01 -12.21 8.04
C ASP A 80 9.50 -12.61 6.66
N VAL A 81 10.32 -12.41 5.63
CA VAL A 81 10.03 -12.84 4.25
C VAL A 81 10.47 -14.29 3.97
N THR A 82 11.04 -14.97 4.95
CA THR A 82 11.47 -16.38 4.82
C THR A 82 10.33 -17.30 4.34
N PRO A 83 9.07 -17.14 4.78
CA PRO A 83 7.96 -17.95 4.30
C PRO A 83 7.64 -17.78 2.81
N ILE A 84 8.04 -16.67 2.20
CA ILE A 84 7.75 -16.34 0.79
C ILE A 84 8.89 -16.75 -0.12
N LYS A 85 10.12 -16.75 0.38
CA LYS A 85 11.30 -17.14 -0.37
C LYS A 85 11.14 -18.55 -0.94
N GLY A 86 11.35 -18.68 -2.25
CA GLY A 86 11.13 -19.93 -2.98
C GLY A 86 9.69 -20.13 -3.47
N ARG A 87 8.77 -19.17 -3.23
CA ARG A 87 7.34 -19.25 -3.59
C ARG A 87 6.87 -18.12 -4.50
N THR A 88 7.77 -17.30 -5.02
CA THR A 88 7.43 -16.24 -5.95
C THR A 88 7.38 -16.78 -7.39
N PHE A 89 6.72 -16.06 -8.31
CA PHE A 89 6.66 -16.47 -9.71
C PHE A 89 8.06 -16.58 -10.34
N TRP A 90 9.01 -15.76 -9.92
CA TRP A 90 10.38 -15.86 -10.42
C TRP A 90 11.16 -17.04 -9.81
N ASP A 91 10.85 -17.46 -8.58
CA ASP A 91 11.41 -18.68 -8.01
C ASP A 91 10.96 -19.90 -8.81
N TYR A 92 9.66 -20.00 -9.10
CA TYR A 92 9.09 -21.07 -9.91
C TYR A 92 9.63 -21.07 -11.34
N ALA A 93 9.71 -19.90 -11.98
CA ALA A 93 10.33 -19.77 -13.31
C ALA A 93 11.81 -20.20 -13.28
N SER A 94 12.58 -19.75 -12.28
CA SER A 94 13.97 -20.12 -12.08
C SER A 94 14.16 -21.62 -11.87
N GLN A 95 13.31 -22.26 -11.06
CA GLN A 95 13.32 -23.71 -10.84
C GLN A 95 13.01 -24.52 -12.11
N ALA A 96 12.16 -23.97 -12.97
CA ALA A 96 11.84 -24.52 -14.28
C ALA A 96 12.92 -24.28 -15.35
N GLY A 97 14.05 -23.64 -14.99
CA GLY A 97 15.18 -23.38 -15.88
C GLY A 97 15.15 -22.03 -16.59
N CYS A 98 14.09 -21.22 -16.44
CA CYS A 98 14.04 -19.88 -16.99
C CYS A 98 15.11 -18.97 -16.38
N ARG A 99 15.80 -18.19 -17.22
CA ARG A 99 16.74 -17.16 -16.77
C ARG A 99 15.98 -15.91 -16.34
N THR A 100 16.17 -15.48 -15.07
CA THR A 100 15.41 -14.41 -14.46
C THR A 100 16.31 -13.22 -14.12
N VAL A 101 15.84 -11.99 -14.40
CA VAL A 101 16.46 -10.74 -13.94
C VAL A 101 15.40 -9.98 -13.13
N ILE A 102 15.62 -9.86 -11.82
CA ILE A 102 14.65 -9.32 -10.85
C ILE A 102 15.28 -8.09 -10.17
N ILE A 103 14.63 -6.93 -10.29
CA ILE A 103 15.19 -5.65 -9.83
C ILE A 103 14.24 -4.98 -8.85
N ALA A 104 14.75 -4.67 -7.67
CA ALA A 104 14.15 -3.89 -6.60
C ALA A 104 12.75 -4.36 -6.12
N PRO A 105 12.39 -5.66 -6.14
CA PRO A 105 11.08 -6.07 -5.65
C PRO A 105 10.92 -5.63 -4.17
N THR A 106 9.79 -4.98 -3.88
CA THR A 106 9.57 -4.45 -2.52
C THR A 106 9.61 -5.57 -1.49
N LEU A 107 10.24 -5.33 -0.33
CA LEU A 107 10.46 -6.27 0.77
C LEU A 107 11.39 -7.46 0.48
N MET A 108 11.62 -7.84 -0.73
CA MET A 108 12.38 -9.05 -1.08
C MET A 108 13.89 -8.84 -0.90
N TYR A 109 14.33 -8.73 0.36
CA TYR A 109 15.72 -8.45 0.76
C TYR A 109 16.16 -9.43 1.87
N PRO A 110 17.45 -9.87 1.89
CA PRO A 110 18.45 -9.65 0.85
C PRO A 110 18.19 -10.46 -0.42
N ALA A 111 18.92 -10.14 -1.52
CA ALA A 111 18.86 -10.93 -2.74
C ALA A 111 19.24 -12.40 -2.47
N TRP A 112 18.59 -13.33 -3.17
CA TRP A 112 18.85 -14.75 -3.03
C TRP A 112 19.14 -15.44 -4.37
N LYS A 113 19.58 -16.68 -4.27
CA LYS A 113 19.98 -17.49 -5.44
C LYS A 113 18.82 -17.75 -6.38
N LEU A 114 18.99 -17.38 -7.66
CA LEU A 114 18.11 -17.67 -8.79
C LEU A 114 18.93 -18.20 -9.97
N ASN A 115 18.27 -18.75 -10.98
CA ASN A 115 18.86 -18.93 -12.30
C ASN A 115 18.88 -17.58 -13.03
N GLY A 116 19.85 -16.72 -12.68
CA GLY A 116 19.94 -15.35 -13.22
C GLY A 116 20.42 -14.33 -12.20
N ILE A 117 19.78 -13.17 -12.18
CA ILE A 117 20.21 -12.00 -11.39
C ILE A 117 19.06 -11.52 -10.52
N MET A 118 19.39 -11.19 -9.26
CA MET A 118 18.49 -10.47 -8.37
C MET A 118 19.22 -9.26 -7.76
N VAL A 119 18.64 -8.09 -7.92
CA VAL A 119 19.06 -6.85 -7.26
C VAL A 119 17.96 -6.43 -6.30
N SER A 120 18.23 -6.45 -5.01
CA SER A 120 17.24 -6.13 -3.98
C SER A 120 17.62 -4.88 -3.22
N LYS A 121 16.61 -4.10 -2.89
CA LYS A 121 16.71 -2.89 -2.07
C LYS A 121 16.22 -3.18 -0.65
N SER A 122 17.00 -2.83 0.36
CA SER A 122 16.65 -3.03 1.77
C SER A 122 15.31 -2.35 2.10
N PRO A 123 14.41 -2.98 2.85
CA PRO A 123 13.25 -2.29 3.40
C PRO A 123 13.62 -1.29 4.50
N PHE A 124 14.88 -1.29 4.96
CA PHE A 124 15.39 -0.41 6.03
C PHE A 124 16.23 0.70 5.44
N GLU A 125 16.09 1.90 5.97
CA GLU A 125 16.94 3.03 5.63
C GLU A 125 18.32 2.85 6.24
N THR A 126 19.37 3.07 5.44
CA THR A 126 20.76 3.16 5.92
C THR A 126 21.10 4.59 6.34
N ARG A 127 20.47 5.55 5.67
CA ARG A 127 20.63 6.98 5.95
C ARG A 127 19.28 7.67 5.76
N VAL A 128 18.91 8.50 6.72
CA VAL A 128 17.70 9.34 6.67
C VAL A 128 18.12 10.79 6.78
N ASP A 129 17.80 11.58 5.79
CA ASP A 129 17.77 13.02 5.92
C ASP A 129 16.33 13.54 5.80
N TRP A 130 16.16 14.87 5.76
CA TRP A 130 14.81 15.45 5.80
C TRP A 130 13.99 15.25 4.53
N LEU A 131 14.60 14.95 3.40
CA LEU A 131 13.95 14.85 2.10
C LEU A 131 14.08 13.47 1.50
N SER A 132 15.11 12.74 1.84
CA SER A 132 15.41 11.46 1.21
C SER A 132 15.98 10.47 2.19
N THR A 133 16.02 9.23 1.78
CA THR A 133 16.66 8.13 2.47
C THR A 133 17.61 7.42 1.52
N SER A 134 18.54 6.66 2.08
CA SER A 134 19.33 5.70 1.32
C SER A 134 18.98 4.29 1.78
N ARG A 135 18.97 3.35 0.84
CA ARG A 135 18.68 1.94 1.10
C ARG A 135 19.80 1.07 0.60
N ALA A 136 20.28 0.19 1.45
CA ALA A 136 21.32 -0.77 1.08
C ALA A 136 20.85 -1.67 -0.08
N VAL A 137 21.76 -1.98 -0.97
CA VAL A 137 21.56 -2.86 -2.12
C VAL A 137 22.25 -4.20 -1.88
N SER A 138 21.52 -5.29 -2.10
CA SER A 138 22.03 -6.66 -2.13
C SER A 138 21.86 -7.22 -3.54
N VAL A 139 22.87 -7.94 -4.04
CA VAL A 139 22.92 -8.46 -5.41
C VAL A 139 23.25 -9.94 -5.40
N TYR A 140 22.58 -10.71 -6.25
CA TYR A 140 22.95 -12.10 -6.55
C TYR A 140 22.99 -12.30 -8.07
N PRO A 141 24.03 -12.97 -8.61
CA PRO A 141 25.32 -13.27 -7.97
C PRO A 141 26.12 -11.98 -7.72
N GLU A 142 26.97 -11.95 -6.69
CA GLU A 142 27.65 -10.73 -6.24
C GLU A 142 28.54 -10.10 -7.33
N ALA A 143 29.14 -10.93 -8.18
CA ALA A 143 29.97 -10.48 -9.31
C ALA A 143 29.29 -9.49 -10.26
N ILE A 144 27.95 -9.52 -10.37
CA ILE A 144 27.16 -8.62 -11.18
C ILE A 144 27.28 -7.16 -10.70
N LYS A 145 27.53 -6.98 -9.41
CA LYS A 145 27.67 -5.66 -8.80
C LYS A 145 28.80 -4.85 -9.42
N ASP A 146 29.94 -5.47 -9.61
CA ASP A 146 31.11 -4.84 -10.24
C ASP A 146 30.90 -4.71 -11.76
N GLN A 147 30.39 -5.73 -12.41
CA GLN A 147 30.13 -5.76 -13.85
C GLN A 147 29.24 -4.58 -14.32
N TYR A 148 28.20 -4.25 -13.55
CA TYR A 148 27.24 -3.20 -13.89
C TYR A 148 27.42 -1.92 -13.07
N ALA A 149 28.46 -1.84 -12.22
CA ALA A 149 28.71 -0.74 -11.29
C ALA A 149 27.47 -0.42 -10.44
N ILE A 150 26.83 -1.46 -9.87
CA ILE A 150 25.64 -1.30 -9.03
C ILE A 150 26.06 -0.67 -7.69
N PRO A 151 25.47 0.46 -7.27
CA PRO A 151 25.86 1.15 -6.06
C PRO A 151 25.51 0.31 -4.82
N ASN A 152 26.24 0.57 -3.72
CA ASN A 152 25.96 -0.06 -2.42
C ASN A 152 24.63 0.41 -1.81
N GLU A 153 24.18 1.60 -2.19
CA GLU A 153 22.96 2.22 -1.73
C GLU A 153 22.25 2.90 -2.89
N LEU A 154 20.91 2.89 -2.86
CA LEU A 154 20.06 3.63 -3.77
C LEU A 154 19.30 4.72 -3.02
N LEU A 155 19.11 5.86 -3.67
CA LEU A 155 18.25 6.94 -3.20
C LEU A 155 16.79 6.47 -3.16
N ASP A 156 16.08 6.84 -2.10
CA ASP A 156 14.66 6.56 -1.93
C ASP A 156 13.96 7.77 -1.27
N LEU A 157 12.67 7.91 -1.47
CA LEU A 157 11.86 8.94 -0.82
C LEU A 157 11.13 8.42 0.43
N TRP A 158 11.08 7.12 0.61
CA TRP A 158 10.43 6.49 1.76
C TRP A 158 11.08 6.94 3.07
N GLY A 159 10.30 7.38 4.05
CA GLY A 159 10.81 7.96 5.30
C GLY A 159 11.13 9.46 5.23
N GLY A 160 11.17 10.07 4.05
CA GLY A 160 11.28 11.51 3.89
C GLY A 160 9.96 12.23 4.26
N PHE A 161 10.08 13.28 5.08
CA PHE A 161 8.92 14.10 5.49
C PHE A 161 9.18 15.58 5.17
N PRO A 162 9.06 15.98 3.88
CA PRO A 162 9.23 17.36 3.49
C PRO A 162 8.11 18.22 4.09
N GLY A 163 8.46 19.38 4.63
CA GLY A 163 7.46 20.42 4.88
C GLY A 163 6.92 20.97 3.56
N THR A 164 5.74 21.58 3.59
CA THR A 164 5.02 22.06 2.40
C THR A 164 5.89 22.92 1.47
N LYS A 165 6.79 23.73 2.02
CA LYS A 165 7.70 24.61 1.25
C LYS A 165 8.77 23.85 0.44
N ARG A 166 9.04 22.59 0.77
CA ARG A 166 10.08 21.76 0.13
C ARG A 166 9.53 20.61 -0.70
N LEU A 167 8.21 20.54 -0.90
CA LEU A 167 7.57 19.46 -1.68
C LEU A 167 8.11 19.37 -3.11
N LYS A 168 8.34 20.51 -3.74
CA LYS A 168 8.89 20.55 -5.11
C LYS A 168 10.33 20.01 -5.18
N GLU A 169 11.17 20.40 -4.22
CA GLU A 169 12.53 19.88 -4.11
C GLU A 169 12.54 18.38 -3.83
N TRP A 170 11.66 17.94 -2.96
CA TRP A 170 11.46 16.52 -2.65
C TRP A 170 11.01 15.71 -3.88
N ALA A 171 10.08 16.23 -4.67
CA ALA A 171 9.68 15.61 -5.92
C ALA A 171 10.83 15.55 -6.94
N THR A 172 11.70 16.56 -7.00
CA THR A 172 12.91 16.53 -7.85
C THR A 172 13.86 15.41 -7.44
N LEU A 173 14.04 15.16 -6.14
CA LEU A 173 14.82 14.01 -5.65
C LEU A 173 14.17 12.67 -6.04
N GLY A 174 12.84 12.60 -6.05
CA GLY A 174 12.10 11.43 -6.55
C GLY A 174 12.38 11.14 -8.02
N ASN A 175 12.45 12.16 -8.86
CA ASN A 175 12.84 12.00 -10.26
C ASN A 175 14.29 11.48 -10.38
N THR A 176 15.20 11.95 -9.52
CA THR A 176 16.59 11.44 -9.50
C THR A 176 16.62 9.95 -9.12
N ALA A 177 15.80 9.53 -8.15
CA ALA A 177 15.68 8.12 -7.77
C ALA A 177 15.11 7.29 -8.92
N LEU A 178 14.04 7.76 -9.56
CA LEU A 178 13.41 7.11 -10.71
C LEU A 178 14.40 6.91 -11.87
N GLU A 179 15.12 7.96 -12.27
CA GLU A 179 16.10 7.88 -13.33
C GLU A 179 17.25 6.92 -13.00
N THR A 180 17.74 6.93 -11.76
CA THR A 180 18.79 6.00 -11.32
C THR A 180 18.34 4.53 -11.40
N GLU A 181 17.13 4.23 -10.95
CA GLU A 181 16.54 2.88 -11.00
C GLU A 181 16.25 2.46 -12.45
N LYS A 182 15.74 3.38 -13.29
CA LYS A 182 15.51 3.17 -14.73
C LYS A 182 16.82 2.83 -15.43
N ASP A 183 17.87 3.62 -15.23
CA ASP A 183 19.17 3.42 -15.88
C ASP A 183 19.79 2.08 -15.51
N LEU A 184 19.74 1.70 -14.24
CA LEU A 184 20.16 0.37 -13.77
C LEU A 184 19.33 -0.73 -14.44
N GLY A 185 18.01 -0.56 -14.47
CA GLY A 185 17.09 -1.48 -15.12
C GLY A 185 17.41 -1.67 -16.61
N LEU A 186 17.57 -0.57 -17.36
CA LEU A 186 17.89 -0.62 -18.79
C LEU A 186 19.27 -1.23 -19.08
N LYS A 187 20.28 -1.00 -18.24
CA LYS A 187 21.60 -1.65 -18.38
C LYS A 187 21.47 -3.17 -18.29
N LEU A 188 20.79 -3.70 -17.27
CA LEU A 188 20.57 -5.13 -17.09
C LEU A 188 19.62 -5.70 -18.17
N PHE A 189 18.58 -4.96 -18.55
CA PHE A 189 17.61 -5.34 -19.57
C PHE A 189 18.25 -5.58 -20.95
N LYS A 190 19.21 -4.71 -21.32
CA LYS A 190 19.93 -4.78 -22.59
C LYS A 190 21.15 -5.70 -22.53
N GLY A 191 21.83 -5.73 -21.38
CA GLY A 191 23.13 -6.40 -21.21
C GLY A 191 23.03 -7.89 -20.89
N GLU A 192 21.88 -8.36 -20.42
CA GLU A 192 21.69 -9.75 -20.03
C GLU A 192 20.68 -10.48 -20.95
N GLU A 193 20.88 -11.77 -21.08
CA GLU A 193 19.85 -12.65 -21.64
C GLU A 193 18.89 -13.08 -20.50
N TRP A 194 17.61 -13.06 -20.77
CA TRP A 194 16.56 -13.41 -19.80
C TRP A 194 15.30 -13.94 -20.48
N ASP A 195 14.61 -14.84 -19.82
CA ASP A 195 13.26 -15.29 -20.13
C ASP A 195 12.23 -14.43 -19.38
N VAL A 196 12.57 -14.03 -18.14
CA VAL A 196 11.77 -13.16 -17.28
C VAL A 196 12.61 -12.01 -16.79
N PHE A 197 12.16 -10.80 -17.09
CA PHE A 197 12.68 -9.56 -16.52
C PHE A 197 11.59 -8.90 -15.67
N PHE A 198 11.89 -8.52 -14.45
CA PHE A 198 11.01 -7.77 -13.56
C PHE A 198 11.73 -6.58 -12.97
N ILE A 199 11.08 -5.42 -12.97
CA ILE A 199 11.53 -4.22 -12.27
C ILE A 199 10.38 -3.54 -11.54
N PHE A 200 10.64 -3.05 -10.33
CA PHE A 200 9.67 -2.37 -9.50
C PHE A 200 10.08 -0.93 -9.19
N PHE A 201 9.11 -0.01 -9.22
CA PHE A 201 9.27 1.41 -8.92
C PHE A 201 8.23 1.84 -7.86
N SER A 202 8.69 2.43 -6.76
CA SER A 202 7.84 2.84 -5.62
C SER A 202 7.51 4.33 -5.60
N VAL A 203 8.23 5.16 -6.35
CA VAL A 203 8.21 6.62 -6.19
C VAL A 203 6.85 7.27 -6.45
N LEU A 204 6.05 6.72 -7.39
CA LEU A 204 4.76 7.30 -7.78
C LEU A 204 3.77 7.31 -6.62
N ASP A 205 3.69 6.23 -5.87
CA ASP A 205 2.83 6.13 -4.68
C ASP A 205 3.14 7.23 -3.67
N LEU A 206 4.42 7.41 -3.34
CA LEU A 206 4.88 8.42 -2.39
C LEU A 206 4.53 9.86 -2.86
N ILE A 207 4.72 10.13 -4.14
CA ILE A 207 4.37 11.42 -4.75
C ILE A 207 2.87 11.68 -4.65
N GLN A 208 2.04 10.70 -4.99
CA GLN A 208 0.59 10.81 -4.94
C GLN A 208 0.10 11.00 -3.50
N HIS A 209 0.61 10.27 -2.53
CA HIS A 209 0.27 10.45 -1.12
C HIS A 209 0.48 11.88 -0.63
N ARG A 210 1.57 12.52 -1.04
CA ARG A 210 1.95 13.85 -0.53
C ARG A 210 1.38 15.01 -1.31
N LEU A 211 1.14 14.82 -2.61
CA LEU A 211 0.82 15.93 -3.50
C LEU A 211 -0.63 15.92 -3.96
N TRP A 212 -1.47 14.97 -3.57
CA TRP A 212 -2.84 14.85 -4.06
C TRP A 212 -3.65 16.13 -3.89
N ARG A 213 -3.66 16.73 -2.70
CA ARG A 213 -4.38 18.00 -2.42
C ARG A 213 -3.92 19.19 -3.26
N PHE A 214 -2.71 19.14 -3.80
CA PHE A 214 -2.18 20.20 -4.66
C PHE A 214 -2.51 19.99 -6.13
N PHE A 215 -2.93 18.79 -6.48
CA PHE A 215 -3.28 18.31 -7.81
C PHE A 215 -4.80 18.26 -8.04
N ASP A 216 -5.57 17.74 -7.09
CA ASP A 216 -7.00 17.49 -7.24
C ASP A 216 -7.80 18.72 -6.78
N GLU A 217 -8.46 19.40 -7.74
CA GLU A 217 -9.30 20.58 -7.48
C GLU A 217 -10.55 20.26 -6.64
N ASN A 218 -10.94 18.98 -6.55
CA ASN A 218 -12.07 18.54 -5.71
C ASN A 218 -11.67 18.32 -4.25
N ASP A 219 -10.36 18.32 -3.92
CA ASP A 219 -9.91 18.20 -2.53
C ASP A 219 -10.35 19.42 -1.73
N PRO A 220 -11.11 19.27 -0.62
CA PRO A 220 -11.56 20.42 0.20
C PRO A 220 -10.43 21.29 0.74
N THR A 221 -9.19 20.79 0.70
CA THR A 221 -7.99 21.51 1.15
C THR A 221 -7.11 21.97 -0.02
N TYR A 222 -7.63 21.90 -1.26
CA TYR A 222 -6.94 22.39 -2.46
C TYR A 222 -6.60 23.88 -2.33
N PRO A 223 -5.32 24.27 -2.44
CA PRO A 223 -4.91 25.66 -2.23
C PRO A 223 -5.13 26.56 -3.46
N GLY A 224 -5.85 26.10 -4.48
CA GLY A 224 -5.89 26.74 -5.80
C GLY A 224 -4.67 26.37 -6.65
N LYS A 225 -4.59 26.90 -7.87
CA LYS A 225 -3.47 26.67 -8.79
C LYS A 225 -2.14 27.03 -8.14
N ASN A 226 -1.21 26.12 -8.12
CA ASN A 226 0.03 26.21 -7.35
C ASN A 226 1.21 25.56 -8.11
N SER A 227 2.42 25.70 -7.60
CA SER A 227 3.64 25.18 -8.24
C SER A 227 3.79 23.65 -8.19
N CYS A 228 2.91 22.94 -7.51
CA CYS A 228 2.90 21.46 -7.42
C CYS A 228 1.73 20.84 -8.20
N SER A 229 0.85 21.63 -8.84
CA SER A 229 -0.38 21.15 -9.47
C SER A 229 -0.13 20.11 -10.58
N ASP A 230 0.98 20.22 -11.30
CA ASP A 230 1.28 19.36 -12.43
C ASP A 230 2.21 18.19 -12.08
N ILE A 231 2.80 18.16 -10.88
CA ILE A 231 3.86 17.19 -10.54
C ILE A 231 3.39 15.74 -10.69
N ILE A 232 2.19 15.41 -10.21
CA ILE A 232 1.64 14.05 -10.34
C ILE A 232 1.53 13.68 -11.82
N THR A 233 0.95 14.56 -12.65
CA THR A 233 0.82 14.32 -14.09
C THR A 233 2.19 14.20 -14.78
N ASP A 234 3.18 14.97 -14.38
CA ASP A 234 4.53 14.91 -14.94
C ASP A 234 5.22 13.58 -14.59
N TYR A 235 4.95 13.00 -13.41
CA TYR A 235 5.39 11.64 -13.08
C TYR A 235 4.75 10.58 -13.97
N TYR A 236 3.44 10.69 -14.29
CA TYR A 236 2.80 9.79 -15.27
C TYR A 236 3.46 9.89 -16.63
N VAL A 237 3.80 11.09 -17.08
CA VAL A 237 4.53 11.29 -18.35
C VAL A 237 5.94 10.68 -18.28
N SER A 238 6.64 10.82 -17.17
CA SER A 238 7.96 10.19 -16.97
C SER A 238 7.88 8.66 -17.01
N PHE A 239 6.86 8.06 -16.39
CA PHE A 239 6.63 6.61 -16.43
C PHE A 239 6.22 6.15 -17.84
N ASP A 240 5.40 6.89 -18.54
CA ASP A 240 5.05 6.60 -19.93
C ASP A 240 6.30 6.57 -20.83
N ALA A 241 7.16 7.56 -20.69
CA ALA A 241 8.43 7.63 -21.43
C ALA A 241 9.36 6.46 -21.08
N LEU A 242 9.48 6.13 -19.79
CA LEU A 242 10.25 4.98 -19.28
C LEU A 242 9.76 3.67 -19.88
N ILE A 243 8.46 3.41 -19.85
CA ILE A 243 7.84 2.21 -20.45
C ILE A 243 8.20 2.13 -21.94
N GLY A 244 8.06 3.25 -22.66
CA GLY A 244 8.41 3.34 -24.07
C GLY A 244 9.90 3.05 -24.35
N GLU A 245 10.83 3.42 -23.44
CA GLU A 245 12.25 3.09 -23.57
C GLU A 245 12.49 1.57 -23.45
N PHE A 246 11.86 0.88 -22.50
CA PHE A 246 11.94 -0.57 -22.38
C PHE A 246 11.34 -1.28 -23.60
N MET A 247 10.17 -0.85 -24.07
CA MET A 247 9.51 -1.43 -25.25
C MET A 247 10.39 -1.29 -26.51
N ARG A 248 10.95 -0.11 -26.75
CA ARG A 248 11.87 0.11 -27.88
C ARG A 248 13.16 -0.70 -27.76
N ALA A 249 13.65 -0.96 -26.56
CA ALA A 249 14.88 -1.72 -26.34
C ALA A 249 14.73 -3.22 -26.70
N ARG A 250 13.53 -3.80 -26.52
CA ARG A 250 13.22 -5.20 -26.90
C ARG A 250 11.79 -5.31 -27.46
N PRO A 251 11.53 -4.86 -28.69
CA PRO A 251 10.17 -4.76 -29.24
C PRO A 251 9.49 -6.11 -29.47
N GLN A 252 10.22 -7.22 -29.41
CA GLN A 252 9.66 -8.57 -29.53
C GLN A 252 9.27 -9.20 -28.19
N ALA A 253 9.54 -8.52 -27.08
CA ALA A 253 9.19 -9.05 -25.77
C ALA A 253 7.68 -8.89 -25.50
N THR A 254 7.10 -9.87 -24.82
CA THR A 254 5.81 -9.68 -24.15
C THR A 254 6.02 -8.72 -22.99
N PHE A 255 5.22 -7.66 -22.89
CA PHE A 255 5.26 -6.71 -21.78
C PHE A 255 4.05 -6.86 -20.87
N ILE A 256 4.30 -6.78 -19.58
CA ILE A 256 3.28 -6.60 -18.53
C ILE A 256 3.60 -5.29 -17.82
N VAL A 257 2.66 -4.35 -17.80
CA VAL A 257 2.72 -3.13 -16.98
C VAL A 257 1.61 -3.23 -15.95
N MET A 258 1.97 -3.17 -14.67
CA MET A 258 1.01 -3.40 -13.61
C MET A 258 1.27 -2.56 -12.37
N SER A 259 0.20 -2.38 -11.57
CA SER A 259 0.28 -1.87 -10.21
C SER A 259 -0.39 -2.83 -9.22
N ASP A 260 -0.13 -2.60 -7.97
CA ASP A 260 -0.72 -3.31 -6.84
C ASP A 260 -2.08 -2.73 -6.43
N HIS A 261 -2.26 -1.42 -6.60
CA HIS A 261 -3.49 -0.66 -6.36
C HIS A 261 -3.47 0.63 -7.19
N GLY A 262 -4.59 1.35 -7.20
CA GLY A 262 -4.69 2.71 -7.70
C GLY A 262 -4.54 3.74 -6.58
N HIS A 263 -4.90 4.98 -6.90
CA HIS A 263 -4.79 6.10 -5.96
C HIS A 263 -6.01 7.03 -6.07
N HIS A 264 -6.41 7.60 -4.94
CA HIS A 264 -7.48 8.59 -4.90
C HIS A 264 -7.30 9.55 -3.71
N MET A 265 -8.15 10.55 -3.60
CA MET A 265 -8.19 11.42 -2.43
C MET A 265 -8.46 10.58 -1.16
N ARG A 266 -7.64 10.76 -0.14
CA ARG A 266 -7.90 10.17 1.18
C ARG A 266 -9.11 10.83 1.82
N PRO A 267 -9.91 10.11 2.62
CA PRO A 267 -11.04 10.70 3.33
C PRO A 267 -10.63 11.92 4.16
N THR A 268 -11.45 12.96 4.12
CA THR A 268 -11.29 14.18 4.94
C THR A 268 -12.15 14.15 6.19
N LYS A 269 -13.08 13.22 6.25
CA LYS A 269 -13.98 12.96 7.38
C LYS A 269 -13.66 11.62 8.01
N THR A 270 -13.96 11.47 9.30
CA THR A 270 -13.78 10.19 10.02
C THR A 270 -15.05 9.79 10.74
N ILE A 271 -15.20 8.48 10.95
CA ILE A 271 -16.14 7.91 11.90
C ILE A 271 -15.35 7.40 13.09
N ASN A 272 -15.61 7.95 14.28
CA ASN A 272 -14.91 7.62 15.50
C ASN A 272 -15.43 6.29 16.07
N VAL A 273 -14.87 5.20 15.56
CA VAL A 273 -15.35 3.82 15.84
C VAL A 273 -15.25 3.47 17.32
N ASN A 274 -14.18 3.86 18.01
CA ASN A 274 -14.08 3.63 19.46
C ASN A 274 -15.15 4.40 20.25
N GLU A 275 -15.49 5.62 19.84
CA GLU A 275 -16.60 6.37 20.45
C GLU A 275 -17.95 5.71 20.17
N TYR A 276 -18.13 5.15 18.97
CA TYR A 276 -19.33 4.39 18.63
C TYR A 276 -19.48 3.15 19.51
N LEU A 277 -18.42 2.36 19.65
CA LEU A 277 -18.39 1.19 20.54
C LEU A 277 -18.63 1.57 22.00
N ARG A 278 -18.04 2.67 22.47
CA ARG A 278 -18.24 3.19 23.83
C ARG A 278 -19.70 3.58 24.09
N ARG A 279 -20.34 4.29 23.16
CA ARG A 279 -21.77 4.71 23.28
C ARG A 279 -22.71 3.54 23.37
N HIS A 280 -22.34 2.38 22.77
CA HIS A 280 -23.15 1.15 22.81
C HIS A 280 -22.71 0.17 23.90
N GLY A 281 -21.79 0.56 24.79
CA GLY A 281 -21.43 -0.23 25.98
C GLY A 281 -20.40 -1.34 25.75
N PHE A 282 -19.79 -1.44 24.54
CA PHE A 282 -18.75 -2.44 24.25
C PHE A 282 -17.36 -2.03 24.73
N LEU A 283 -17.11 -0.73 24.82
CA LEU A 283 -15.81 -0.19 25.16
C LEU A 283 -15.86 0.60 26.47
N VAL A 284 -14.91 0.31 27.35
CA VAL A 284 -14.71 0.97 28.64
C VAL A 284 -13.47 1.86 28.57
N GLN A 285 -13.58 3.06 29.10
CA GLN A 285 -12.45 4.00 29.16
C GLN A 285 -11.57 3.76 30.39
N GLN A 286 -10.28 4.09 30.28
CA GLN A 286 -9.30 3.99 31.34
C GLN A 286 -9.27 5.26 32.21
N GLY A 287 -9.71 5.18 33.48
CA GLY A 287 -9.60 6.26 34.47
C GLY A 287 -10.55 7.44 34.28
N LYS A 288 -10.59 8.36 35.30
CA LYS A 288 -11.55 9.49 35.35
C LYS A 288 -11.16 10.71 34.54
N ASN A 289 -9.88 10.91 34.22
CA ASN A 289 -9.35 12.12 33.55
C ASN A 289 -9.09 11.99 32.05
N THR A 290 -9.51 10.89 31.44
CA THR A 290 -9.26 10.63 30.01
C THR A 290 -9.98 11.60 29.10
N ARG A 291 -11.18 12.07 29.47
CA ARG A 291 -11.97 13.03 28.71
C ARG A 291 -11.21 14.35 28.49
N LEU A 292 -10.67 14.94 29.57
CA LEU A 292 -9.92 16.20 29.47
C LEU A 292 -8.64 16.02 28.64
N ARG A 293 -7.96 14.89 28.78
CA ARG A 293 -6.79 14.55 27.98
C ARG A 293 -7.13 14.45 26.49
N ASP A 294 -8.22 13.78 26.14
CA ASP A 294 -8.65 13.60 24.77
C ASP A 294 -9.13 14.93 24.16
N GLU A 295 -9.81 15.80 24.92
CA GLU A 295 -10.16 17.15 24.49
C GLU A 295 -8.92 18.03 24.22
N LEU A 296 -7.95 18.03 25.12
CA LEU A 296 -6.69 18.77 24.94
C LEU A 296 -5.91 18.26 23.72
N ARG A 297 -5.86 16.94 23.55
CA ARG A 297 -5.24 16.30 22.38
C ARG A 297 -5.89 16.78 21.09
N ARG A 298 -7.23 16.74 21.00
CA ARG A 298 -7.98 17.20 19.83
C ARG A 298 -7.74 18.68 19.53
N LEU A 299 -7.78 19.55 20.53
CA LEU A 299 -7.48 20.97 20.36
C LEU A 299 -6.06 21.19 19.84
N THR A 300 -5.10 20.39 20.31
CA THR A 300 -3.70 20.45 19.83
C THR A 300 -3.60 20.06 18.35
N LEU A 301 -4.27 18.98 17.94
CA LEU A 301 -4.31 18.55 16.55
C LEU A 301 -5.02 19.56 15.64
N GLU A 302 -6.14 20.11 16.09
CA GLU A 302 -6.84 21.17 15.35
C GLU A 302 -5.99 22.44 15.16
N ALA A 303 -5.26 22.84 16.20
CA ALA A 303 -4.34 23.97 16.11
C ALA A 303 -3.17 23.68 15.16
N ALA A 304 -2.57 22.47 15.26
CA ALA A 304 -1.50 22.04 14.37
C ALA A 304 -1.97 22.03 12.91
N ASN A 305 -3.17 21.51 12.65
CA ASN A 305 -3.79 21.48 11.32
C ASN A 305 -4.02 22.90 10.76
N LYS A 306 -4.64 23.78 11.54
CA LYS A 306 -4.87 25.17 11.13
C LYS A 306 -3.57 25.93 10.82
N LEU A 307 -2.50 25.61 11.53
CA LEU A 307 -1.19 26.26 11.36
C LEU A 307 -0.30 25.55 10.30
N ASN A 308 -0.77 24.44 9.72
CA ASN A 308 0.01 23.61 8.80
C ASN A 308 1.38 23.17 9.37
N ILE A 309 1.46 22.91 10.68
CA ILE A 309 2.70 22.49 11.36
C ILE A 309 2.78 20.98 11.61
N GLU A 310 1.76 20.20 11.22
CA GLU A 310 1.73 18.74 11.41
C GLU A 310 2.96 18.03 10.83
N PRO A 311 3.43 18.35 9.62
CA PRO A 311 4.64 17.68 9.09
C PRO A 311 5.84 17.88 10.00
N THR A 312 5.96 19.07 10.63
CA THR A 312 7.02 19.39 11.58
C THR A 312 6.82 18.66 12.91
N LEU A 313 5.57 18.57 13.37
CA LEU A 313 5.21 17.88 14.61
C LEU A 313 5.48 16.38 14.49
N ILE A 314 5.01 15.74 13.42
CA ILE A 314 5.27 14.32 13.14
C ILE A 314 6.76 14.05 13.10
N LYS A 315 7.52 14.89 12.40
CA LYS A 315 8.97 14.81 12.32
C LYS A 315 9.66 14.90 13.68
N LEU A 316 9.18 15.76 14.56
CA LEU A 316 9.71 15.88 15.93
C LEU A 316 9.39 14.62 16.75
N LEU A 317 8.17 14.13 16.64
CA LEU A 317 7.66 12.94 17.34
C LEU A 317 8.32 11.65 16.85
N ALA A 318 8.73 11.58 15.59
CA ALA A 318 9.37 10.41 15.01
C ALA A 318 10.87 10.26 15.33
N ARG A 319 11.48 11.21 16.07
CA ARG A 319 12.93 11.21 16.36
C ARG A 319 13.43 10.09 17.26
N SER A 320 12.58 9.44 18.03
CA SER A 320 12.95 8.33 18.90
C SER A 320 11.77 7.40 19.18
N LYS A 321 12.03 6.13 19.54
CA LYS A 321 10.99 5.15 19.90
C LYS A 321 10.00 5.69 20.94
N LYS A 322 10.50 6.42 21.96
CA LYS A 322 9.65 7.02 23.00
C LYS A 322 8.77 8.13 22.42
N MET A 323 9.33 8.99 21.57
CA MET A 323 8.58 10.07 20.91
C MET A 323 7.59 9.51 19.89
N THR A 324 7.92 8.43 19.18
CA THR A 324 6.99 7.72 18.29
C THR A 324 5.76 7.20 19.05
N GLN A 325 5.95 6.60 20.23
CA GLN A 325 4.83 6.17 21.08
C GLN A 325 3.98 7.36 21.53
N VAL A 326 4.60 8.49 21.87
CA VAL A 326 3.88 9.74 22.16
C VAL A 326 3.12 10.20 20.92
N GLY A 327 3.73 10.18 19.74
CA GLY A 327 3.08 10.49 18.47
C GLY A 327 1.84 9.62 18.22
N LYS A 328 1.98 8.30 18.31
CA LYS A 328 0.85 7.38 18.20
C LYS A 328 -0.27 7.70 19.20
N SER A 329 0.06 8.01 20.45
CA SER A 329 -0.92 8.41 21.46
C SER A 329 -1.56 9.77 21.22
N VAL A 330 -0.91 10.65 20.48
CA VAL A 330 -1.46 11.96 20.06
C VAL A 330 -2.45 11.78 18.90
N TYR A 331 -2.17 10.90 17.95
CA TYR A 331 -3.06 10.64 16.81
C TYR A 331 -4.10 9.55 17.04
N SER A 332 -4.00 8.77 18.10
CA SER A 332 -5.01 7.78 18.49
C SER A 332 -5.36 7.90 19.96
N SER A 333 -6.60 7.56 20.31
CA SER A 333 -7.04 7.46 21.71
C SER A 333 -6.81 6.07 22.33
N SER A 334 -6.00 5.22 21.69
CA SER A 334 -5.77 3.83 22.12
C SER A 334 -5.30 3.71 23.59
N GLY A 335 -4.52 4.69 24.08
CA GLY A 335 -4.10 4.76 25.48
C GLY A 335 -5.20 5.20 26.47
N SER A 336 -6.42 5.52 26.00
CA SER A 336 -7.58 5.87 26.81
C SER A 336 -8.57 4.70 26.98
N ILE A 337 -8.28 3.52 26.38
CA ILE A 337 -9.13 2.34 26.39
C ILE A 337 -8.67 1.39 27.50
N ASP A 338 -9.59 0.96 28.35
CA ASP A 338 -9.40 -0.14 29.29
C ASP A 338 -9.72 -1.46 28.57
N ARG A 339 -8.70 -2.06 27.96
CA ARG A 339 -8.87 -3.30 27.18
C ARG A 339 -9.30 -4.49 28.06
N GLU A 340 -8.88 -4.50 29.32
CA GLU A 340 -9.24 -5.57 30.25
C GLU A 340 -10.73 -5.58 30.62
N LYS A 341 -11.43 -4.45 30.44
CA LYS A 341 -12.86 -4.29 30.74
C LYS A 341 -13.73 -4.10 29.50
N SER A 342 -13.13 -3.92 28.33
CA SER A 342 -13.84 -3.72 27.07
C SER A 342 -14.12 -5.06 26.40
N THR A 343 -15.38 -5.30 26.03
CA THR A 343 -15.77 -6.52 25.31
C THR A 343 -15.44 -6.46 23.83
N ALA A 344 -15.38 -5.24 23.24
CA ALA A 344 -14.91 -5.02 21.88
C ALA A 344 -14.25 -3.64 21.74
N PHE A 345 -13.26 -3.52 20.88
CA PHE A 345 -12.53 -2.29 20.58
C PHE A 345 -11.96 -2.30 19.16
N LEU A 346 -11.67 -1.11 18.63
CA LEU A 346 -11.05 -0.97 17.31
C LEU A 346 -9.67 -1.62 17.31
N SER A 347 -9.45 -2.52 16.36
CA SER A 347 -8.15 -3.15 16.11
C SER A 347 -7.15 -2.15 15.51
N THR A 348 -5.87 -2.34 15.77
CA THR A 348 -4.78 -1.59 15.13
C THR A 348 -4.51 -2.04 13.69
N PHE A 349 -5.29 -2.95 13.18
CA PHE A 349 -5.20 -3.58 11.87
C PHE A 349 -4.99 -2.59 10.70
N ALA A 350 -5.74 -1.50 10.67
CA ALA A 350 -5.63 -0.49 9.60
C ALA A 350 -4.69 0.68 9.93
N GLY A 351 -3.99 0.62 11.09
CA GLY A 351 -3.19 1.75 11.55
C GLY A 351 -4.02 3.00 11.84
N ILE A 352 -3.38 4.17 11.85
CA ILE A 352 -4.01 5.48 12.11
C ILE A 352 -4.08 6.34 10.84
N LYS A 353 -4.13 5.74 9.67
CA LYS A 353 -4.07 6.42 8.36
C LYS A 353 -5.42 7.00 7.89
N SER A 354 -6.47 6.95 8.68
CA SER A 354 -7.83 7.36 8.27
C SER A 354 -8.31 6.71 6.96
N TYR A 355 -7.94 5.45 6.73
CA TYR A 355 -8.49 4.67 5.63
C TYR A 355 -9.95 4.29 5.88
N SER A 356 -10.70 3.99 4.82
CA SER A 356 -12.10 3.58 4.92
C SER A 356 -12.29 2.19 5.51
N HIS A 357 -11.25 1.37 5.61
CA HIS A 357 -11.33 0.03 6.17
C HIS A 357 -10.78 -0.05 7.59
N GLY A 358 -11.34 -0.93 8.38
CA GLY A 358 -10.93 -1.19 9.76
C GLY A 358 -11.36 -2.55 10.26
N GLY A 359 -11.04 -2.82 11.51
CA GLY A 359 -11.40 -4.06 12.16
C GLY A 359 -11.74 -3.88 13.64
N ILE A 360 -12.45 -4.84 14.20
CA ILE A 360 -12.84 -4.87 15.62
C ILE A 360 -12.35 -6.17 16.22
N GLU A 361 -11.65 -6.05 17.35
CA GLU A 361 -11.27 -7.16 18.22
C GLU A 361 -12.37 -7.39 19.24
N ILE A 362 -12.76 -8.65 19.45
CA ILE A 362 -13.61 -9.09 20.57
C ILE A 362 -12.71 -9.69 21.63
N ASN A 363 -12.82 -9.21 22.84
CA ASN A 363 -11.98 -9.64 23.96
C ASN A 363 -12.36 -11.05 24.43
N ARG A 364 -11.62 -12.04 23.95
CA ARG A 364 -11.84 -13.46 24.26
C ARG A 364 -11.55 -13.85 25.71
N GLU A 365 -10.86 -12.99 26.47
CA GLU A 365 -10.61 -13.21 27.89
C GLU A 365 -11.83 -12.86 28.75
N LEU A 366 -12.71 -11.98 28.26
CA LEU A 366 -13.89 -11.50 28.97
C LEU A 366 -15.18 -12.21 28.55
N VAL A 367 -15.25 -12.74 27.32
CA VAL A 367 -16.51 -13.24 26.77
C VAL A 367 -16.40 -14.71 26.38
N SER A 368 -17.43 -15.48 26.65
CA SER A 368 -17.58 -16.85 26.14
C SER A 368 -17.91 -16.88 24.66
N ASP A 369 -17.79 -18.03 24.02
CA ASP A 369 -18.12 -18.20 22.57
C ASP A 369 -19.59 -17.86 22.28
N ILE A 370 -20.50 -18.14 23.20
CA ILE A 370 -21.93 -17.81 23.11
C ILE A 370 -22.12 -16.30 23.12
N GLU A 371 -21.47 -15.60 24.04
CA GLU A 371 -21.50 -14.14 24.15
C GLU A 371 -20.83 -13.48 22.96
N ARG A 372 -19.70 -14.03 22.50
CA ARG A 372 -19.01 -13.59 21.29
C ARG A 372 -19.94 -13.60 20.08
N SER A 373 -20.67 -14.70 19.87
CA SER A 373 -21.64 -14.82 18.78
C SER A 373 -22.79 -13.80 18.91
N LYS A 374 -23.20 -13.45 20.13
CA LYS A 374 -24.20 -12.41 20.37
C LYS A 374 -23.65 -11.02 20.08
N ILE A 375 -22.46 -10.70 20.58
CA ILE A 375 -21.77 -9.42 20.35
C ILE A 375 -21.54 -9.21 18.85
N THR A 376 -21.08 -10.23 18.13
CA THR A 376 -20.86 -10.19 16.68
C THR A 376 -22.15 -9.81 15.93
N ARG A 377 -23.27 -10.43 16.25
CA ARG A 377 -24.57 -10.10 15.61
C ARG A 377 -25.04 -8.69 15.93
N GLU A 378 -24.84 -8.25 17.17
CA GLU A 378 -25.21 -6.92 17.62
C GLU A 378 -24.36 -5.84 16.93
N LEU A 379 -23.04 -6.03 16.90
CA LEU A 379 -22.13 -5.13 16.19
C LEU A 379 -22.43 -5.06 14.68
N ARG A 380 -22.67 -6.22 14.04
CA ARG A 380 -23.07 -6.25 12.63
C ARG A 380 -24.33 -5.42 12.37
N LYS A 381 -25.34 -5.58 13.23
CA LYS A 381 -26.58 -4.79 13.12
C LYS A 381 -26.30 -3.29 13.28
N LEU A 382 -25.59 -2.90 14.34
CA LEU A 382 -25.27 -1.51 14.63
C LEU A 382 -24.49 -0.85 13.49
N PHE A 383 -23.47 -1.52 12.95
CA PHE A 383 -22.66 -0.97 11.87
C PHE A 383 -23.46 -0.84 10.56
N LEU A 384 -24.26 -1.84 10.20
CA LEU A 384 -25.08 -1.78 8.97
C LEU A 384 -26.24 -0.77 9.07
N GLU A 385 -26.71 -0.46 10.28
CA GLU A 385 -27.74 0.56 10.53
C GLU A 385 -27.15 1.97 10.73
N LEU A 386 -25.82 2.11 10.81
CA LEU A 386 -25.17 3.39 11.00
C LEU A 386 -25.39 4.31 9.79
N LYS A 387 -25.94 5.50 10.05
CA LYS A 387 -26.22 6.52 9.05
C LYS A 387 -25.28 7.70 9.15
N THR A 388 -24.95 8.27 8.02
CA THR A 388 -24.25 9.56 7.93
C THR A 388 -25.17 10.70 8.42
N PRO A 389 -24.65 11.90 8.69
CA PRO A 389 -25.49 13.06 9.00
C PRO A 389 -26.50 13.43 7.90
N GLN A 390 -26.26 12.96 6.68
CA GLN A 390 -27.16 13.16 5.52
C GLN A 390 -28.24 12.06 5.40
N GLY A 391 -28.15 11.00 6.21
CA GLY A 391 -29.10 9.88 6.23
C GLY A 391 -28.70 8.69 5.38
N ASP A 392 -27.58 8.76 4.66
CA ASP A 392 -27.04 7.66 3.85
C ASP A 392 -26.41 6.57 4.72
N ASN A 393 -26.15 5.40 4.16
CA ASN A 393 -25.37 4.38 4.86
C ASN A 393 -23.94 4.89 5.09
N ALA A 394 -23.40 4.61 6.27
CA ALA A 394 -22.02 4.98 6.60
C ALA A 394 -21.03 3.82 6.37
N VAL A 395 -21.54 2.60 6.28
CA VAL A 395 -20.77 1.35 6.15
C VAL A 395 -21.14 0.67 4.85
N ALA A 396 -20.15 0.48 4.00
CA ALA A 396 -20.28 -0.19 2.70
C ALA A 396 -20.24 -1.72 2.86
N CYS A 397 -19.46 -2.22 3.80
CA CYS A 397 -19.30 -3.66 4.03
C CYS A 397 -18.98 -3.96 5.49
N PHE A 398 -19.55 -5.06 6.01
CA PHE A 398 -19.23 -5.60 7.34
C PHE A 398 -19.18 -7.13 7.28
N LYS A 399 -18.07 -7.70 7.66
CA LYS A 399 -17.81 -9.16 7.59
C LYS A 399 -17.21 -9.66 8.88
N GLN A 400 -17.48 -10.92 9.20
CA GLN A 400 -16.70 -11.69 10.17
C GLN A 400 -15.43 -12.20 9.46
N ARG A 401 -14.36 -12.43 10.23
CA ARG A 401 -13.13 -13.02 9.70
C ARG A 401 -13.40 -14.33 8.95
N GLU A 402 -14.30 -15.14 9.48
CA GLU A 402 -14.71 -16.43 8.92
C GLU A 402 -15.46 -16.31 7.57
N GLU A 403 -16.03 -15.13 7.27
CA GLU A 403 -16.66 -14.82 5.97
C GLU A 403 -15.63 -14.41 4.89
N LEU A 404 -14.39 -14.12 5.31
CA LEU A 404 -13.28 -14.01 4.37
C LEU A 404 -12.87 -15.39 3.88
N GLN A 405 -12.23 -15.43 2.74
CA GLN A 405 -11.71 -16.72 2.28
C GLN A 405 -10.67 -17.23 3.27
N HIS A 406 -10.92 -18.42 3.80
CA HIS A 406 -10.04 -19.08 4.75
C HIS A 406 -8.63 -19.23 4.17
N GLY A 407 -7.63 -18.92 4.98
CA GLY A 407 -6.21 -19.09 4.68
C GLY A 407 -5.45 -19.54 5.92
N ASP A 408 -4.24 -20.02 5.71
CA ASP A 408 -3.40 -20.63 6.75
C ASP A 408 -3.08 -19.63 7.91
N HIS A 409 -3.11 -18.32 7.64
CA HIS A 409 -2.77 -17.25 8.59
C HIS A 409 -3.94 -16.34 8.96
N SER A 410 -5.18 -16.68 8.59
CA SER A 410 -6.34 -15.78 8.79
C SER A 410 -6.53 -15.34 10.23
N GLU A 411 -6.29 -16.22 11.21
CA GLU A 411 -6.44 -15.90 12.64
C GLU A 411 -5.34 -15.01 13.18
N GLU A 412 -4.17 -15.03 12.57
CA GLU A 412 -2.99 -14.28 13.00
C GLU A 412 -3.03 -12.83 12.51
N ILE A 413 -3.58 -12.63 11.31
CA ILE A 413 -3.49 -11.34 10.61
C ILE A 413 -4.77 -10.52 10.62
N TYR A 414 -5.96 -11.16 10.76
CA TYR A 414 -7.23 -10.46 10.72
C TYR A 414 -7.88 -10.38 12.09
N PRO A 415 -8.46 -9.22 12.45
CA PRO A 415 -9.33 -9.08 13.63
C PRO A 415 -10.61 -9.92 13.50
N ASP A 416 -11.37 -10.06 14.58
CA ASP A 416 -12.59 -10.87 14.59
C ASP A 416 -13.64 -10.36 13.59
N LEU A 417 -13.77 -9.04 13.47
CA LEU A 417 -14.72 -8.37 12.59
C LEU A 417 -14.01 -7.34 11.73
N LEU A 418 -14.47 -7.19 10.52
CA LEU A 418 -13.89 -6.37 9.47
C LEU A 418 -14.98 -5.50 8.84
N PHE A 419 -14.66 -4.25 8.56
CA PHE A 419 -15.60 -3.33 7.94
C PHE A 419 -14.93 -2.41 6.92
N GLU A 420 -15.70 -1.95 5.95
CA GLU A 420 -15.35 -0.89 5.02
C GLU A 420 -16.41 0.21 5.16
N LEU A 421 -15.99 1.43 5.43
CA LEU A 421 -16.82 2.62 5.45
C LEU A 421 -17.05 3.10 4.01
N GLU A 422 -18.08 3.90 3.79
CA GLU A 422 -18.23 4.62 2.52
C GLU A 422 -17.02 5.52 2.26
N SER A 423 -16.65 5.69 1.01
CA SER A 423 -15.37 6.27 0.56
C SER A 423 -15.06 7.67 1.10
N ASP A 424 -16.09 8.43 1.52
CA ASP A 424 -15.93 9.76 2.09
C ASP A 424 -15.41 9.75 3.53
N PHE A 425 -15.46 8.59 4.20
CA PHE A 425 -15.14 8.43 5.60
C PHE A 425 -13.95 7.52 5.83
N GLY A 426 -13.02 7.98 6.65
CA GLY A 426 -11.96 7.17 7.23
C GLY A 426 -12.27 6.74 8.66
N VAL A 427 -11.52 5.76 9.13
CA VAL A 427 -11.60 5.27 10.51
C VAL A 427 -10.97 6.27 11.46
N GLY A 428 -11.77 6.80 12.38
CA GLY A 428 -11.34 7.69 13.45
C GLY A 428 -11.15 6.94 14.77
N TRP A 429 -10.22 7.45 15.58
CA TRP A 429 -9.82 6.85 16.86
C TRP A 429 -10.30 7.63 18.07
N ASP A 430 -10.94 8.79 17.87
CA ASP A 430 -11.29 9.70 18.96
C ASP A 430 -12.33 9.13 19.90
N LEU A 431 -12.14 9.40 21.19
CA LEU A 431 -13.11 9.18 22.27
C LEU A 431 -13.64 10.52 22.79
N HIS A 432 -14.83 10.52 23.36
CA HIS A 432 -15.50 11.70 23.92
C HIS A 432 -15.64 12.86 22.89
N SER A 433 -15.81 12.50 21.64
CA SER A 433 -15.96 13.40 20.49
C SER A 433 -17.30 13.19 19.81
N ASP A 434 -17.58 13.99 18.80
CA ASP A 434 -18.64 13.71 17.86
C ASP A 434 -18.33 12.39 17.13
N LEU A 435 -19.40 11.66 16.77
CA LEU A 435 -19.23 10.39 16.06
C LEU A 435 -18.57 10.62 14.70
N PHE A 436 -18.91 11.71 14.03
CA PHE A 436 -18.32 12.11 12.76
C PHE A 436 -17.30 13.24 13.01
N GLY A 437 -16.06 12.99 12.67
CA GLY A 437 -14.92 13.86 12.90
C GLY A 437 -14.21 14.29 11.61
N LYS A 438 -13.04 14.88 11.78
CA LYS A 438 -12.12 15.25 10.69
C LYS A 438 -10.91 14.34 10.68
N ALA A 439 -10.42 14.02 9.49
CA ALA A 439 -9.15 13.31 9.31
C ALA A 439 -8.00 14.33 9.45
N TYR A 440 -7.32 14.32 10.59
CA TYR A 440 -6.21 15.26 10.87
C TYR A 440 -4.96 14.96 10.03
N ASP A 441 -4.77 13.71 9.60
CA ASP A 441 -3.64 13.28 8.79
C ASP A 441 -3.76 13.65 7.31
N HIS A 442 -4.93 14.12 6.84
CA HIS A 442 -5.16 14.48 5.45
C HIS A 442 -4.18 15.55 4.93
N ASN A 443 -3.84 16.54 5.73
CA ASN A 443 -2.86 17.58 5.34
C ASN A 443 -1.43 17.03 5.19
N VAL A 444 -1.12 15.90 5.82
CA VAL A 444 0.19 15.23 5.76
C VAL A 444 0.28 14.31 4.57
N ALA A 445 -0.78 13.55 4.32
CA ALA A 445 -0.90 12.62 3.22
C ALA A 445 -2.34 12.65 2.70
N SER A 446 -2.56 13.48 1.68
CA SER A 446 -3.89 13.74 1.13
C SER A 446 -4.34 12.70 0.09
N GLY A 447 -3.40 11.96 -0.48
CA GLY A 447 -3.70 10.81 -1.34
C GLY A 447 -3.76 9.50 -0.55
N GLY A 448 -4.54 8.55 -1.02
CA GLY A 448 -4.74 7.24 -0.41
C GLY A 448 -4.96 6.15 -1.45
N HIS A 449 -4.79 4.91 -1.03
CA HIS A 449 -4.89 3.76 -1.91
C HIS A 449 -6.33 3.52 -2.38
N PHE A 450 -6.45 3.08 -3.64
CA PHE A 450 -7.72 2.71 -4.25
C PHE A 450 -7.66 1.26 -4.75
N LYS A 451 -8.76 0.54 -4.62
CA LYS A 451 -8.84 -0.91 -4.86
C LYS A 451 -8.71 -1.38 -6.32
N VAL A 452 -8.67 -0.44 -7.26
CA VAL A 452 -8.53 -0.74 -8.69
C VAL A 452 -7.10 -0.50 -9.11
N ALA A 453 -6.43 -1.52 -9.61
CA ALA A 453 -5.04 -1.52 -10.06
C ALA A 453 -4.96 -1.55 -11.59
N THR A 454 -3.89 -1.06 -12.17
CA THR A 454 -3.56 -1.21 -13.59
C THR A 454 -3.01 -2.61 -13.87
N PHE A 455 -3.45 -3.25 -14.95
CA PHE A 455 -2.92 -4.54 -15.40
C PHE A 455 -3.01 -4.66 -16.92
N LEU A 456 -1.91 -4.40 -17.60
CA LEU A 456 -1.77 -4.37 -19.06
C LEU A 456 -0.81 -5.45 -19.53
N ILE A 457 -1.17 -6.15 -20.60
CA ILE A 457 -0.32 -7.18 -21.22
C ILE A 457 -0.31 -6.94 -22.73
N THR A 458 0.86 -6.94 -23.37
CA THR A 458 1.01 -6.87 -24.82
C THR A 458 1.99 -7.90 -25.34
N GLY A 459 2.02 -8.11 -26.67
CA GLY A 459 2.90 -9.10 -27.28
C GLY A 459 2.45 -10.54 -27.05
N THR A 460 1.17 -10.76 -26.77
CA THR A 460 0.54 -12.10 -26.70
C THR A 460 -0.67 -12.18 -27.59
N THR A 461 -0.91 -13.36 -28.18
CA THR A 461 -2.11 -13.67 -28.95
C THR A 461 -3.19 -14.37 -28.12
N LYS A 462 -2.90 -14.65 -26.83
CA LYS A 462 -3.88 -15.28 -25.92
C LYS A 462 -4.98 -14.29 -25.56
N GLU A 463 -6.22 -14.74 -25.60
CA GLU A 463 -7.39 -13.96 -25.18
C GLU A 463 -7.66 -14.14 -23.68
N ALA A 464 -8.08 -13.08 -23.01
CA ALA A 464 -8.52 -13.17 -21.64
C ALA A 464 -9.79 -14.01 -21.53
N ALA A 465 -9.81 -14.96 -20.61
CA ALA A 465 -10.94 -15.85 -20.36
C ALA A 465 -12.05 -15.20 -19.54
N ARG A 466 -11.78 -14.03 -18.92
CA ARG A 466 -12.67 -13.35 -17.99
C ARG A 466 -12.36 -11.85 -17.91
N ASN A 467 -13.38 -11.09 -17.52
CA ASN A 467 -13.30 -9.64 -17.39
C ASN A 467 -12.89 -9.19 -15.98
N GLU A 468 -13.16 -10.02 -14.95
CA GLU A 468 -12.76 -9.72 -13.57
C GLU A 468 -11.41 -10.38 -13.26
N ILE A 469 -10.42 -9.56 -13.02
CA ILE A 469 -9.04 -9.94 -12.71
C ILE A 469 -8.71 -9.45 -11.32
N SER A 470 -8.02 -10.26 -10.56
CA SER A 470 -7.41 -9.87 -9.28
C SER A 470 -5.89 -9.88 -9.40
N ILE A 471 -5.21 -9.05 -8.61
CA ILE A 471 -3.74 -9.05 -8.60
C ILE A 471 -3.12 -10.39 -8.19
N VAL A 472 -3.84 -11.25 -7.46
CA VAL A 472 -3.39 -12.62 -7.15
C VAL A 472 -3.32 -13.52 -8.40
N ASP A 473 -3.97 -13.14 -9.49
CA ASP A 473 -3.92 -13.84 -10.77
C ASP A 473 -2.61 -13.60 -11.53
N THR A 474 -1.79 -12.66 -11.07
CA THR A 474 -0.54 -12.25 -11.75
C THR A 474 0.47 -13.39 -11.83
N ALA A 475 0.82 -14.01 -10.71
CA ALA A 475 1.83 -15.10 -10.69
C ALA A 475 1.42 -16.28 -11.59
N PRO A 476 0.23 -16.86 -11.48
CA PRO A 476 -0.18 -17.95 -12.38
C PRO A 476 -0.29 -17.51 -13.84
N THR A 477 -0.64 -16.24 -14.13
CA THR A 477 -0.67 -15.70 -15.50
C THR A 477 0.73 -15.59 -16.10
N ILE A 478 1.71 -15.13 -15.34
CA ILE A 478 3.11 -15.05 -15.78
C ILE A 478 3.64 -16.45 -16.10
N LEU A 479 3.40 -17.43 -15.22
CA LEU A 479 3.84 -18.80 -15.45
C LEU A 479 3.16 -19.44 -16.67
N ASP A 480 1.87 -19.18 -16.88
CA ASP A 480 1.14 -19.62 -18.07
C ASP A 480 1.68 -19.02 -19.37
N LEU A 481 2.03 -17.73 -19.36
CA LEU A 481 2.67 -17.08 -20.51
C LEU A 481 4.06 -17.62 -20.82
N LEU A 482 4.78 -18.12 -19.81
CA LEU A 482 6.05 -18.82 -19.97
C LEU A 482 5.89 -20.27 -20.45
N GLY A 483 4.66 -20.75 -20.60
CA GLY A 483 4.38 -22.15 -20.96
C GLY A 483 4.59 -23.15 -19.81
N LEU A 484 4.67 -22.66 -18.57
CA LEU A 484 4.83 -23.49 -17.38
C LEU A 484 3.48 -23.93 -16.84
N ASN A 485 3.41 -25.16 -16.30
CA ASN A 485 2.18 -25.68 -15.69
C ASN A 485 1.95 -25.07 -14.30
N TRP A 486 1.40 -23.88 -14.26
CA TRP A 486 1.13 -23.16 -13.01
C TRP A 486 0.21 -23.94 -12.04
N ARG A 487 -0.59 -24.90 -12.52
CA ARG A 487 -1.50 -25.72 -11.70
C ARG A 487 -0.77 -26.71 -10.78
N GLU A 488 0.52 -26.91 -10.97
CA GLU A 488 1.37 -27.70 -10.07
C GLU A 488 1.72 -26.96 -8.78
N PHE A 489 1.50 -25.66 -8.73
CA PHE A 489 1.81 -24.82 -7.58
C PHE A 489 0.52 -24.42 -6.83
N ARG A 490 0.66 -24.09 -5.55
CA ARG A 490 -0.45 -23.57 -4.75
C ARG A 490 -0.62 -22.09 -5.02
N PHE A 491 -1.74 -21.71 -5.63
CA PHE A 491 -2.17 -20.33 -5.85
C PHE A 491 -3.61 -20.13 -5.38
N ASP A 492 -3.94 -18.92 -4.92
CA ASP A 492 -5.32 -18.46 -4.75
C ASP A 492 -5.87 -17.86 -6.05
N GLY A 493 -4.96 -17.35 -6.86
CA GLY A 493 -5.24 -16.86 -8.20
C GLY A 493 -5.23 -17.97 -9.26
N ARG A 494 -5.56 -17.57 -10.48
CA ARG A 494 -5.51 -18.44 -11.67
C ARG A 494 -5.10 -17.63 -12.89
N SER A 495 -4.53 -18.28 -13.90
CA SER A 495 -4.24 -17.61 -15.16
C SER A 495 -5.50 -16.92 -15.71
N ILE A 496 -5.33 -15.72 -16.24
CA ILE A 496 -6.39 -14.96 -16.91
C ILE A 496 -6.72 -15.53 -18.29
N PHE A 497 -5.86 -16.36 -18.84
CA PHE A 497 -6.02 -17.00 -20.14
C PHE A 497 -6.74 -18.36 -20.04
N ARG A 498 -7.25 -18.83 -21.18
CA ARG A 498 -7.94 -20.12 -21.34
C ARG A 498 -6.96 -21.29 -21.45
#